data_ae37cc87d4fb4f2b21a5fb089b39e771
#
_entry.id   ae37cc87d4fb4f2b21a5fb089b39e771
#
_cell.length_a   1.000
_cell.length_b   1.000
_cell.length_c   1.000
_cell.angle_alpha   90.00
_cell.angle_beta   90.00
_cell.angle_gamma   90.00
#
_symmetry.space_group_name_H-M   'P 1'
#
loop_
_entity.id
_entity.type
_entity.pdbx_description
1 polymer ?
#
loop_
_entity_poly.entity_id
_entity_poly.type
_entity_poly.pdbx_seq_one_letter_code
_entity_poly.pdbx_strand_id
1 'polypeptide(L)'
;MEKVDLLQSAHIYWYSAVGTPDVTVHVYNDDGTAYPDTELGSVQVPWEDIVEQDWNIIDLSSLSLSFEVNEDFFITYTVDNGVHDELGLQILSDGGGQSVARSYAYFSDNWYKMGDLFDGGVDYEWGIQAQVYYTDESQPPWLTVTPTSGDLGYNEIAEIIVDFNTVGLAVGDYTADVIITHNADGSPDTVGITMQV
;
A
#
# COMPACT_ATOMS: atom_id res chain seq x y z
N MET A 1 -5.68 13.29 12.92
CA MET A 1 -4.80 13.51 11.79
C MET A 1 -5.01 12.35 10.84
N GLU A 2 -5.34 12.64 9.62
CA GLU A 2 -5.56 11.65 8.58
C GLU A 2 -4.19 11.09 8.17
N LYS A 3 -4.09 9.77 8.07
CA LYS A 3 -2.91 9.13 7.48
C LYS A 3 -3.02 9.27 5.98
N VAL A 4 -1.94 9.67 5.35
CA VAL A 4 -1.84 9.72 3.90
C VAL A 4 -0.93 8.56 3.48
N ASP A 5 -1.49 7.63 2.74
CA ASP A 5 -0.76 6.48 2.23
C ASP A 5 -0.24 6.79 0.83
N LEU A 6 1.09 6.75 0.64
CA LEU A 6 1.73 6.95 -0.65
C LEU A 6 1.95 5.60 -1.32
N LEU A 7 1.35 5.40 -2.48
CA LEU A 7 1.58 4.21 -3.28
C LEU A 7 3.01 4.20 -3.84
N GLN A 8 3.77 3.16 -3.54
CA GLN A 8 5.16 3.01 -3.94
C GLN A 8 5.33 2.04 -5.09
N SER A 9 4.75 0.85 -4.99
CA SER A 9 4.90 -0.17 -6.01
C SER A 9 3.72 -1.14 -6.05
N ALA A 10 3.56 -1.78 -7.21
CA ALA A 10 2.78 -2.99 -7.37
C ALA A 10 3.71 -4.20 -7.43
N HIS A 11 3.33 -5.29 -6.79
CA HIS A 11 4.02 -6.56 -6.89
C HIS A 11 3.08 -7.54 -7.59
N ILE A 12 3.47 -8.02 -8.77
CA ILE A 12 2.63 -8.90 -9.59
C ILE A 12 3.40 -10.19 -9.85
N TYR A 13 2.76 -11.33 -9.56
CA TYR A 13 3.33 -12.64 -9.83
C TYR A 13 2.84 -13.16 -11.18
N TRP A 14 3.72 -13.24 -12.17
CA TRP A 14 3.41 -13.88 -13.44
C TRP A 14 3.92 -15.32 -13.45
N TYR A 15 3.01 -16.27 -13.68
CA TYR A 15 3.33 -17.68 -13.75
C TYR A 15 4.03 -18.03 -15.06
N SER A 16 3.60 -17.39 -16.15
CA SER A 16 4.19 -17.57 -17.47
C SER A 16 4.09 -16.29 -18.28
N ALA A 17 5.09 -16.04 -19.10
CA ALA A 17 5.08 -15.01 -20.13
C ALA A 17 5.56 -15.65 -21.44
N VAL A 18 4.70 -15.72 -22.44
CA VAL A 18 4.99 -16.32 -23.75
C VAL A 18 4.96 -15.21 -24.79
N GLY A 19 5.96 -15.17 -25.64
CA GLY A 19 6.08 -14.08 -26.62
C GLY A 19 6.84 -12.88 -26.08
N THR A 20 6.40 -11.68 -26.42
CA THR A 20 6.99 -10.40 -25.96
C THR A 20 5.87 -9.44 -25.54
N PRO A 21 5.06 -9.80 -24.52
CA PRO A 21 3.94 -8.98 -24.12
C PRO A 21 4.43 -7.77 -23.31
N ASP A 22 4.25 -6.57 -23.85
CA ASP A 22 4.34 -5.37 -23.02
C ASP A 22 3.08 -5.26 -22.15
N VAL A 23 3.26 -4.79 -20.93
CA VAL A 23 2.19 -4.68 -19.94
C VAL A 23 2.06 -3.26 -19.49
N THR A 24 0.83 -2.76 -19.35
CA THR A 24 0.57 -1.52 -18.63
C THR A 24 -0.11 -1.84 -17.31
N VAL A 25 0.49 -1.40 -16.21
CA VAL A 25 -0.08 -1.49 -14.86
C VAL A 25 -0.82 -0.19 -14.59
N HIS A 26 -2.09 -0.30 -14.22
CA HIS A 26 -2.97 0.83 -13.98
C HIS A 26 -3.39 0.89 -12.52
N VAL A 27 -3.63 2.09 -12.02
CA VAL A 27 -4.21 2.35 -10.70
C VAL A 27 -5.53 3.07 -10.90
N TYR A 28 -6.59 2.58 -10.28
CA TYR A 28 -7.94 3.17 -10.31
C TYR A 28 -8.40 3.54 -8.90
N ASN A 29 -9.25 4.54 -8.81
CA ASN A 29 -10.00 4.81 -7.57
C ASN A 29 -11.20 3.86 -7.43
N ASP A 30 -11.81 3.86 -6.23
CA ASP A 30 -13.16 3.36 -5.98
C ASP A 30 -14.11 4.56 -5.87
N ASP A 31 -15.19 4.56 -6.65
CA ASP A 31 -16.27 5.55 -6.55
C ASP A 31 -17.30 5.23 -5.47
N GLY A 32 -17.03 4.21 -4.64
CA GLY A 32 -17.93 3.68 -3.61
C GLY A 32 -18.85 2.55 -4.12
N THR A 33 -18.66 2.09 -5.37
CA THR A 33 -19.39 0.95 -5.93
C THR A 33 -18.69 -0.39 -5.70
N ALA A 34 -17.48 -0.36 -5.13
CA ALA A 34 -16.56 -1.48 -4.97
C ALA A 34 -16.09 -2.08 -6.31
N TYR A 35 -15.97 -1.24 -7.33
CA TYR A 35 -15.37 -1.57 -8.63
C TYR A 35 -14.39 -0.47 -9.06
N PRO A 36 -13.36 -0.81 -9.88
CA PRO A 36 -12.50 0.20 -10.48
C PRO A 36 -13.33 1.19 -11.31
N ASP A 37 -13.12 2.49 -11.10
CA ASP A 37 -13.85 3.56 -11.79
C ASP A 37 -12.92 4.43 -12.64
N THR A 38 -12.32 5.44 -12.06
CA THR A 38 -11.47 6.37 -12.79
C THR A 38 -10.01 5.98 -12.68
N GLU A 39 -9.29 5.90 -13.81
CA GLU A 39 -7.85 5.70 -13.81
C GLU A 39 -7.13 6.91 -13.23
N LEU A 40 -6.33 6.67 -12.20
CA LEU A 40 -5.51 7.67 -11.52
C LEU A 40 -4.12 7.81 -12.16
N GLY A 41 -3.63 6.75 -12.80
CA GLY A 41 -2.37 6.73 -13.50
C GLY A 41 -1.95 5.32 -13.89
N SER A 42 -0.92 5.23 -14.74
CA SER A 42 -0.40 3.96 -15.22
C SER A 42 1.10 3.98 -15.49
N VAL A 43 1.72 2.82 -15.48
CA VAL A 43 3.14 2.60 -15.78
C VAL A 43 3.26 1.44 -16.75
N GLN A 44 4.03 1.65 -17.83
CA GLN A 44 4.33 0.61 -18.79
C GLN A 44 5.53 -0.23 -18.31
N VAL A 45 5.39 -1.54 -18.40
CA VAL A 45 6.43 -2.54 -18.09
C VAL A 45 6.84 -3.22 -19.39
N PRO A 46 8.05 -2.93 -19.90
CA PRO A 46 8.56 -3.61 -21.08
C PRO A 46 8.69 -5.12 -20.83
N TRP A 47 8.50 -5.89 -21.86
CA TRP A 47 8.61 -7.35 -21.80
C TRP A 47 9.95 -7.83 -21.22
N GLU A 48 11.03 -7.13 -21.54
CA GLU A 48 12.37 -7.49 -21.09
C GLU A 48 12.54 -7.43 -19.57
N ASP A 49 11.67 -6.68 -18.89
CA ASP A 49 11.70 -6.50 -17.45
C ASP A 49 10.79 -7.52 -16.73
N ILE A 50 10.02 -8.34 -17.48
CA ILE A 50 9.12 -9.34 -16.92
C ILE A 50 9.88 -10.62 -16.58
N VAL A 51 9.77 -11.07 -15.33
CA VAL A 51 10.36 -12.32 -14.84
C VAL A 51 9.26 -13.33 -14.56
N GLU A 52 9.34 -14.49 -15.24
CA GLU A 52 8.40 -15.59 -15.02
C GLU A 52 8.64 -16.30 -13.68
N GLN A 53 7.57 -16.78 -13.08
CA GLN A 53 7.57 -17.57 -11.84
C GLN A 53 8.21 -16.82 -10.66
N ASP A 54 8.11 -15.49 -10.68
CA ASP A 54 8.61 -14.62 -9.62
C ASP A 54 7.71 -13.39 -9.44
N TRP A 55 7.88 -12.69 -8.32
CA TRP A 55 7.26 -11.43 -8.07
C TRP A 55 7.98 -10.31 -8.84
N ASN A 56 7.25 -9.63 -9.68
CA ASN A 56 7.74 -8.46 -10.40
C ASN A 56 7.35 -7.21 -9.64
N ILE A 57 8.33 -6.42 -9.27
CA ILE A 57 8.14 -5.17 -8.50
C ILE A 57 8.11 -4.00 -9.47
N ILE A 58 6.95 -3.41 -9.65
CA ILE A 58 6.71 -2.29 -10.54
C ILE A 58 6.68 -1.00 -9.72
N ASP A 59 7.61 -0.10 -9.96
CA ASP A 59 7.69 1.20 -9.29
C ASP A 59 6.55 2.11 -9.76
N LEU A 60 5.66 2.48 -8.85
CA LEU A 60 4.55 3.40 -9.06
C LEU A 60 4.77 4.75 -8.39
N SER A 61 5.90 4.98 -7.73
CA SER A 61 6.18 6.19 -6.98
C SER A 61 6.14 7.47 -7.83
N SER A 62 6.46 7.35 -9.13
CA SER A 62 6.39 8.44 -10.10
C SER A 62 4.99 8.99 -10.32
N LEU A 63 3.96 8.20 -10.03
CA LEU A 63 2.55 8.62 -10.13
C LEU A 63 2.16 9.56 -8.99
N SER A 64 2.93 9.59 -7.90
CA SER A 64 2.71 10.45 -6.72
C SER A 64 1.28 10.34 -6.15
N LEU A 65 0.72 9.13 -6.18
CA LEU A 65 -0.64 8.86 -5.71
C LEU A 65 -0.66 8.70 -4.19
N SER A 66 -1.59 9.39 -3.56
CA SER A 66 -1.83 9.31 -2.12
C SER A 66 -3.31 9.02 -1.85
N PHE A 67 -3.57 8.23 -0.82
CA PHE A 67 -4.91 7.78 -0.46
C PHE A 67 -5.20 8.14 1.00
N GLU A 68 -6.42 8.57 1.28
CA GLU A 68 -6.88 8.85 2.64
C GLU A 68 -7.19 7.54 3.38
N VAL A 69 -7.32 7.65 4.70
CA VAL A 69 -7.70 6.50 5.53
C VAL A 69 -9.08 5.99 5.11
N ASN A 70 -9.16 4.71 4.80
CA ASN A 70 -10.34 4.00 4.27
C ASN A 70 -10.72 4.38 2.82
N GLU A 71 -9.83 4.99 2.08
CA GLU A 71 -9.97 5.12 0.64
C GLU A 71 -9.45 3.85 -0.03
N ASP A 72 -10.31 3.20 -0.79
CA ASP A 72 -9.94 2.01 -1.55
C ASP A 72 -9.40 2.39 -2.93
N PHE A 73 -8.44 1.61 -3.42
CA PHE A 73 -7.92 1.72 -4.77
C PHE A 73 -7.72 0.33 -5.39
N PHE A 74 -7.63 0.28 -6.70
CA PHE A 74 -7.43 -0.95 -7.44
C PHE A 74 -6.15 -0.89 -8.26
N ILE A 75 -5.41 -1.99 -8.29
CA ILE A 75 -4.29 -2.21 -9.21
C ILE A 75 -4.72 -3.26 -10.22
N THR A 76 -4.57 -2.93 -11.49
CA THR A 76 -4.87 -3.81 -12.61
C THR A 76 -3.71 -3.81 -13.60
N TYR A 77 -3.75 -4.69 -14.58
CA TYR A 77 -2.86 -4.60 -15.72
C TYR A 77 -3.58 -4.95 -17.02
N THR A 78 -3.07 -4.41 -18.12
CA THR A 78 -3.46 -4.77 -19.48
C THR A 78 -2.25 -5.28 -20.26
N VAL A 79 -2.51 -6.11 -21.24
CA VAL A 79 -1.49 -6.60 -22.21
C VAL A 79 -1.63 -5.78 -23.48
N ASP A 80 -0.62 -4.98 -23.80
CA ASP A 80 -0.73 -3.92 -24.82
C ASP A 80 -0.69 -4.41 -26.25
N ASN A 81 -0.13 -5.60 -26.51
CA ASN A 81 -0.03 -6.18 -27.86
C ASN A 81 -1.26 -7.00 -28.29
N GLY A 82 -2.31 -7.02 -27.48
CA GLY A 82 -3.59 -7.66 -27.80
C GLY A 82 -3.59 -9.19 -27.76
N VAL A 83 -2.54 -9.81 -27.26
CA VAL A 83 -2.42 -11.28 -27.12
C VAL A 83 -2.62 -11.63 -25.64
N HIS A 84 -3.88 -11.73 -25.24
CA HIS A 84 -4.28 -11.98 -23.84
C HIS A 84 -3.83 -13.35 -23.28
N ASP A 85 -3.42 -14.28 -24.13
CA ASP A 85 -3.03 -15.64 -23.75
C ASP A 85 -1.52 -15.77 -23.44
N GLU A 86 -0.76 -14.67 -23.53
CA GLU A 86 0.70 -14.71 -23.38
C GLU A 86 1.16 -14.50 -21.95
N LEU A 87 0.35 -13.89 -21.09
CA LEU A 87 0.63 -13.73 -19.67
C LEU A 87 -0.30 -14.59 -18.82
N GLY A 88 0.28 -15.57 -18.15
CA GLY A 88 -0.41 -16.33 -17.12
C GLY A 88 -0.23 -15.70 -15.75
N LEU A 89 -1.24 -15.05 -15.22
CA LEU A 89 -1.26 -14.61 -13.83
C LEU A 89 -1.49 -15.79 -12.90
N GLN A 90 -0.77 -15.87 -11.80
CA GLN A 90 -1.05 -16.89 -10.81
C GLN A 90 -2.31 -16.55 -10.04
N ILE A 91 -3.25 -17.47 -10.01
CA ILE A 91 -4.41 -17.45 -9.13
C ILE A 91 -3.97 -18.05 -7.80
N LEU A 92 -4.08 -17.27 -6.74
CA LEU A 92 -3.81 -17.72 -5.38
C LEU A 92 -5.15 -18.08 -4.71
N SER A 93 -5.14 -19.13 -3.89
CA SER A 93 -6.26 -19.45 -3.01
C SER A 93 -5.71 -19.48 -1.58
N ASP A 94 -6.22 -18.66 -0.70
CA ASP A 94 -5.81 -18.63 0.70
C ASP A 94 -6.44 -19.74 1.54
N GLY A 95 -7.25 -20.62 0.90
CA GLY A 95 -7.82 -21.81 1.52
C GLY A 95 -9.08 -21.57 2.33
N GLY A 96 -9.65 -20.40 2.29
CA GLY A 96 -10.99 -20.23 2.75
C GLY A 96 -11.31 -19.11 3.68
N GLY A 97 -12.32 -18.38 3.30
CA GLY A 97 -13.15 -17.65 4.22
C GLY A 97 -13.04 -16.14 4.19
N GLN A 98 -12.34 -15.57 3.26
CA GLN A 98 -12.53 -14.14 2.99
C GLN A 98 -13.86 -14.00 2.24
N SER A 99 -14.86 -13.48 2.92
CA SER A 99 -16.21 -13.34 2.36
C SER A 99 -16.37 -12.29 1.27
N VAL A 100 -15.28 -11.66 0.86
CA VAL A 100 -15.27 -10.57 -0.13
C VAL A 100 -14.12 -10.83 -1.09
N ALA A 101 -14.42 -11.37 -2.26
CA ALA A 101 -13.47 -11.41 -3.36
C ALA A 101 -13.01 -9.99 -3.67
N ARG A 102 -11.71 -9.75 -3.54
CA ARG A 102 -11.06 -8.48 -3.87
C ARG A 102 -10.41 -8.49 -5.24
N SER A 103 -10.63 -9.56 -5.99
CA SER A 103 -10.05 -9.75 -7.32
C SER A 103 -11.12 -9.56 -8.39
N TYR A 104 -10.77 -8.81 -9.42
CA TYR A 104 -11.68 -8.40 -10.48
C TYR A 104 -11.09 -8.74 -11.84
N ALA A 105 -11.95 -8.95 -12.83
CA ALA A 105 -11.59 -9.04 -14.23
C ALA A 105 -12.49 -8.12 -15.06
N TYR A 106 -11.89 -7.45 -16.05
CA TYR A 106 -12.63 -6.65 -17.02
C TYR A 106 -12.88 -7.49 -18.28
N PHE A 107 -14.15 -7.70 -18.61
CA PHE A 107 -14.54 -8.50 -19.75
C PHE A 107 -15.84 -7.94 -20.36
N SER A 108 -15.89 -7.89 -21.69
CA SER A 108 -17.08 -7.39 -22.43
C SER A 108 -17.60 -6.04 -21.92
N ASP A 109 -16.67 -5.09 -21.76
CA ASP A 109 -16.94 -3.73 -21.29
C ASP A 109 -17.53 -3.60 -19.88
N ASN A 110 -17.32 -4.61 -19.02
CA ASN A 110 -17.75 -4.61 -17.62
C ASN A 110 -16.72 -5.21 -16.69
N TRP A 111 -16.71 -4.73 -15.44
CA TRP A 111 -15.97 -5.33 -14.35
C TRP A 111 -16.78 -6.45 -13.69
N TYR A 112 -16.13 -7.56 -13.40
CA TYR A 112 -16.69 -8.71 -12.69
C TYR A 112 -15.79 -9.09 -11.52
N LYS A 113 -16.40 -9.46 -10.39
CA LYS A 113 -15.66 -10.14 -9.32
C LYS A 113 -15.30 -11.54 -9.78
N MET A 114 -14.09 -11.99 -9.46
CA MET A 114 -13.62 -13.33 -9.86
C MET A 114 -14.56 -14.43 -9.37
N GLY A 115 -15.11 -14.32 -8.17
CA GLY A 115 -16.08 -15.27 -7.64
C GLY A 115 -17.37 -15.36 -8.44
N ASP A 116 -17.76 -14.32 -9.16
CA ASP A 116 -18.97 -14.29 -9.99
C ASP A 116 -18.74 -14.92 -11.37
N LEU A 117 -17.48 -14.95 -11.84
CA LEU A 117 -17.13 -15.54 -13.14
C LEU A 117 -17.01 -17.06 -13.11
N PHE A 118 -16.73 -17.66 -11.96
CA PHE A 118 -16.48 -19.08 -11.80
C PHE A 118 -17.50 -19.71 -10.85
N ASP A 119 -18.77 -19.82 -11.28
CA ASP A 119 -19.87 -20.57 -10.67
C ASP A 119 -19.74 -20.88 -9.15
N GLY A 120 -19.88 -19.84 -8.36
CA GLY A 120 -20.28 -19.93 -6.97
C GLY A 120 -19.41 -20.78 -6.03
N GLY A 121 -18.27 -20.28 -5.58
CA GLY A 121 -17.64 -20.81 -4.39
C GLY A 121 -16.13 -21.02 -4.48
N VAL A 122 -15.47 -20.47 -5.45
CA VAL A 122 -14.02 -20.49 -5.48
C VAL A 122 -13.52 -19.09 -5.14
N ASP A 123 -12.85 -19.01 -4.02
CA ASP A 123 -12.15 -17.81 -3.58
C ASP A 123 -10.81 -17.75 -4.31
N TYR A 124 -10.83 -17.13 -5.48
CA TYR A 124 -9.62 -16.93 -6.27
C TYR A 124 -9.18 -15.48 -6.17
N GLU A 125 -7.93 -15.30 -5.81
CA GLU A 125 -7.27 -14.01 -5.81
C GLU A 125 -6.16 -13.97 -6.85
N TRP A 126 -6.01 -12.80 -7.48
CA TRP A 126 -4.86 -12.55 -8.33
C TRP A 126 -3.60 -12.38 -7.48
N GLY A 127 -2.46 -12.84 -7.97
CA GLY A 127 -1.15 -12.59 -7.36
C GLY A 127 -0.72 -11.13 -7.56
N ILE A 128 -1.49 -10.19 -7.01
CA ILE A 128 -1.21 -8.75 -7.06
C ILE A 128 -1.20 -8.22 -5.63
N GLN A 129 -0.14 -7.49 -5.27
CA GLN A 129 0.02 -6.82 -3.98
C GLN A 129 0.42 -5.36 -4.21
N ALA A 130 -0.03 -4.47 -3.35
CA ALA A 130 0.42 -3.08 -3.31
C ALA A 130 1.39 -2.87 -2.16
N GLN A 131 2.46 -2.12 -2.40
CA GLN A 131 3.27 -1.54 -1.35
C GLN A 131 2.90 -0.08 -1.18
N VAL A 132 2.40 0.27 0.00
CA VAL A 132 2.10 1.63 0.38
C VAL A 132 3.06 2.08 1.48
N TYR A 133 3.48 3.33 1.40
CA TYR A 133 4.25 3.96 2.45
C TYR A 133 3.31 4.82 3.29
N TYR A 134 3.14 4.43 4.54
CA TYR A 134 2.37 5.21 5.49
C TYR A 134 3.20 6.42 5.92
N THR A 135 2.79 7.59 5.50
CA THR A 135 3.26 8.80 6.17
C THR A 135 2.52 8.89 7.49
N ASP A 136 3.14 8.41 8.54
CA ASP A 136 2.63 8.67 9.88
C ASP A 136 2.79 10.17 10.16
N GLU A 137 1.78 10.98 9.78
CA GLU A 137 1.74 12.39 10.15
C GLU A 137 1.66 12.60 11.68
N SER A 138 1.58 11.50 12.45
CA SER A 138 1.69 11.60 13.91
C SER A 138 3.08 12.04 14.34
N GLN A 139 4.08 11.89 13.46
CA GLN A 139 5.43 12.36 13.74
C GLN A 139 5.75 13.58 12.86
N PRO A 140 5.70 14.79 13.39
CA PRO A 140 6.00 15.98 12.63
C PRO A 140 7.46 15.94 12.14
N PRO A 141 7.75 16.40 10.90
CA PRO A 141 9.07 16.25 10.27
C PRO A 141 10.23 16.94 11.03
N TRP A 142 9.88 17.79 12.00
CA TRP A 142 10.83 18.49 12.87
C TRP A 142 11.14 17.73 14.17
N LEU A 143 10.46 16.60 14.44
CA LEU A 143 10.60 15.83 15.68
C LEU A 143 10.91 14.38 15.35
N THR A 144 11.95 13.82 15.94
CA THR A 144 12.27 12.38 15.83
C THR A 144 12.42 11.79 17.22
N VAL A 145 11.86 10.61 17.45
CA VAL A 145 11.91 9.89 18.72
C VAL A 145 12.59 8.54 18.51
N THR A 146 13.60 8.24 19.32
CA THR A 146 14.38 7.00 19.21
C THR A 146 14.72 6.44 20.61
N PRO A 147 14.51 5.15 20.86
CA PRO A 147 13.84 4.15 20.02
C PRO A 147 12.33 4.34 19.97
N THR A 148 11.65 3.80 18.94
CA THR A 148 10.19 3.84 18.80
C THR A 148 9.48 2.68 19.51
N SER A 149 10.22 1.68 19.99
CA SER A 149 9.72 0.56 20.76
C SER A 149 10.84 -0.08 21.58
N GLY A 150 10.50 -0.82 22.61
CA GLY A 150 11.46 -1.58 23.44
C GLY A 150 10.77 -2.38 24.53
N ASP A 151 11.51 -3.28 25.14
CA ASP A 151 11.09 -4.04 26.31
C ASP A 151 11.90 -3.62 27.52
N LEU A 152 11.25 -3.52 28.69
CA LEU A 152 11.87 -3.20 29.97
C LEU A 152 11.73 -4.39 30.93
N GLY A 153 12.84 -4.87 31.44
CA GLY A 153 12.86 -5.80 32.55
C GLY A 153 12.55 -5.13 33.89
N TYR A 154 12.42 -5.92 34.92
CA TYR A 154 12.14 -5.41 36.28
C TYR A 154 13.27 -4.48 36.77
N ASN A 155 12.92 -3.26 37.16
CA ASN A 155 13.83 -2.18 37.56
C ASN A 155 14.79 -1.70 36.43
N GLU A 156 14.50 -1.95 35.19
CA GLU A 156 15.24 -1.38 34.06
C GLU A 156 14.74 0.03 33.71
N ILE A 157 15.62 0.83 33.15
CA ILE A 157 15.35 2.18 32.66
C ILE A 157 15.78 2.21 31.20
N ALA A 158 14.93 2.73 30.32
CA ALA A 158 15.28 3.07 28.95
C ALA A 158 15.35 4.59 28.78
N GLU A 159 16.31 5.01 28.00
CA GLU A 159 16.42 6.39 27.56
C GLU A 159 15.71 6.55 26.20
N ILE A 160 14.86 7.54 26.08
CA ILE A 160 14.21 7.93 24.83
C ILE A 160 14.84 9.26 24.41
N ILE A 161 15.45 9.27 23.23
CA ILE A 161 16.07 10.44 22.63
C ILE A 161 15.03 11.14 21.77
N VAL A 162 14.88 12.45 21.98
CA VAL A 162 14.01 13.32 21.18
C VAL A 162 14.90 14.31 20.45
N ASP A 163 14.96 14.19 19.13
CA ASP A 163 15.77 15.07 18.27
C ASP A 163 14.89 16.07 17.55
N PHE A 164 15.38 17.29 17.37
CA PHE A 164 14.71 18.41 16.73
C PHE A 164 15.43 18.82 15.44
N ASN A 165 14.69 18.90 14.33
CA ASN A 165 15.20 19.41 13.07
C ASN A 165 14.47 20.71 12.71
N THR A 166 15.17 21.84 12.79
CA THR A 166 14.62 23.17 12.50
C THR A 166 14.81 23.63 11.05
N VAL A 167 15.44 22.80 10.21
CA VAL A 167 15.73 23.14 8.82
C VAL A 167 14.44 23.30 8.02
N GLY A 168 14.25 24.48 7.45
CA GLY A 168 13.08 24.81 6.63
C GLY A 168 11.83 25.23 7.41
N LEU A 169 11.91 25.29 8.74
CA LEU A 169 10.78 25.78 9.55
C LEU A 169 10.74 27.31 9.54
N ALA A 170 9.54 27.88 9.55
CA ALA A 170 9.32 29.29 9.79
C ALA A 170 9.52 29.64 11.27
N VAL A 171 9.77 30.92 11.57
CA VAL A 171 9.77 31.40 12.97
C VAL A 171 8.39 31.21 13.57
N GLY A 172 8.30 30.54 14.73
CA GLY A 172 7.05 30.25 15.41
C GLY A 172 7.18 29.19 16.49
N ASP A 173 6.05 28.89 17.13
CA ASP A 173 5.96 27.84 18.15
C ASP A 173 5.44 26.55 17.50
N TYR A 174 6.13 25.43 17.77
CA TYR A 174 5.81 24.10 17.27
C TYR A 174 5.50 23.19 18.46
N THR A 175 4.37 22.49 18.42
CA THR A 175 3.94 21.61 19.49
C THR A 175 3.67 20.20 18.96
N ALA A 176 4.00 19.20 19.77
CA ALA A 176 3.69 17.79 19.51
C ALA A 176 3.57 17.04 20.82
N ASP A 177 2.93 15.88 20.79
CA ASP A 177 2.84 14.96 21.92
C ASP A 177 3.60 13.67 21.60
N VAL A 178 4.49 13.24 22.50
CA VAL A 178 5.07 11.89 22.48
C VAL A 178 4.17 11.00 23.32
N ILE A 179 3.53 10.03 22.66
CA ILE A 179 2.62 9.08 23.29
C ILE A 179 3.36 7.76 23.53
N ILE A 180 3.46 7.35 24.81
CA ILE A 180 4.14 6.13 25.22
C ILE A 180 3.08 5.11 25.62
N THR A 181 2.84 4.14 24.74
CA THR A 181 1.93 3.02 25.02
C THR A 181 2.69 1.90 25.72
N HIS A 182 2.18 1.41 26.86
CA HIS A 182 2.80 0.35 27.64
C HIS A 182 1.74 -0.59 28.24
N ASN A 183 2.18 -1.72 28.80
CA ASN A 183 1.31 -2.78 29.35
C ASN A 183 0.99 -2.60 30.85
N ALA A 184 1.40 -1.51 31.49
CA ALA A 184 1.07 -1.20 32.88
C ALA A 184 -0.25 -0.41 32.98
N ASP A 185 -0.80 -0.32 34.19
CA ASP A 185 -1.96 0.50 34.47
C ASP A 185 -1.65 1.98 34.17
N GLY A 186 -2.60 2.69 33.57
CA GLY A 186 -2.48 4.11 33.23
C GLY A 186 -1.94 4.39 31.84
N SER A 187 -1.68 3.36 31.01
CA SER A 187 -1.29 3.54 29.59
C SER A 187 -2.41 4.21 28.78
N PRO A 188 -2.06 5.10 27.82
CA PRO A 188 -0.72 5.60 27.52
C PRO A 188 -0.28 6.76 28.40
N ASP A 189 1.02 6.94 28.56
CA ASP A 189 1.59 8.21 29.06
C ASP A 189 1.81 9.18 27.91
N THR A 190 1.62 10.48 28.17
CA THR A 190 1.80 11.53 27.18
C THR A 190 2.81 12.57 27.65
N VAL A 191 3.80 12.88 26.82
CA VAL A 191 4.79 13.92 27.05
C VAL A 191 4.60 15.03 26.03
N GLY A 192 4.11 16.19 26.45
CA GLY A 192 3.98 17.37 25.59
C GLY A 192 5.35 17.97 25.26
N ILE A 193 5.59 18.20 23.97
CA ILE A 193 6.80 18.82 23.43
C ILE A 193 6.45 20.19 22.88
N THR A 194 7.25 21.20 23.23
CA THR A 194 7.14 22.54 22.65
C THR A 194 8.52 23.00 22.21
N MET A 195 8.62 23.45 20.96
CA MET A 195 9.85 23.99 20.38
C MET A 195 9.55 25.39 19.82
N GLN A 196 10.44 26.33 20.04
CA GLN A 196 10.38 27.66 19.45
C GLN A 196 11.52 27.85 18.47
N VAL A 197 11.19 28.29 17.25
CA VAL A 197 12.13 28.62 16.16
C VAL A 197 12.19 30.13 15.95
#